data_a04700f5d692f9b04081cad70e2fcc2f
#
_entry.id   a04700f5d692f9b04081cad70e2fcc2f
#
_cell.length_a   1.000
_cell.length_b   1.000
_cell.length_c   1.000
_cell.angle_alpha   90.00
_cell.angle_beta   90.00
_cell.angle_gamma   90.00
#
_symmetry.space_group_name_H-M   'P 1'
#
loop_
_entity.id
_entity.type
_entity.pdbx_description
1 polymer ?
#
loop_
_entity_poly.entity_id
_entity_poly.type
_entity_poly.pdbx_seq_one_letter_code
_entity_poly.pdbx_strand_id
1 'polypeptide(L)'
;MLLLLGYCTAHAQANVPSAASVAPAARVAPVEAAPASATLNPNAPTPAAGAWTLVKTLTLPSASAASIDRRGTLYLADRDNNLRQLSRDGQPLNTYSPPQPGHVAVLEAWNQNSLLVFYDDRQQVLLLDRFLAPLSEIRLADYIDGTVRTATLAPDGLLWLLDESNLVLREFDPQALRLVQNTPLDLLIGRSRPDFRFLRQYQNNLYLVDRTTGIFVFDNLGNYRKKLPFPGLDFVTFRGDELVYLGDNQLHFFHLYNLTERTQPLPPGLDATTVRQVLLGDQYAYFVTAKGIAIYQL
;
A
#
# COMPACT_ATOMS: atom_id res chain seq x y z
N MET A 1 17.08 28.72 80.19
CA MET A 1 16.48 27.48 80.67
C MET A 1 16.62 26.44 79.57
N LEU A 2 17.62 25.60 79.73
CA LEU A 2 18.04 24.51 78.79
C LEU A 2 16.98 23.40 78.80
N LEU A 3 16.65 22.86 77.64
CA LEU A 3 16.10 21.56 77.50
C LEU A 3 16.73 20.89 76.25
N LEU A 4 17.59 19.94 76.55
CA LEU A 4 18.13 18.93 75.63
C LEU A 4 17.04 17.93 75.26
N LEU A 5 16.90 17.60 73.98
CA LEU A 5 16.17 16.43 73.52
C LEU A 5 17.07 15.60 72.58
N GLY A 6 17.25 14.34 73.01
CA GLY A 6 18.20 13.39 72.43
C GLY A 6 17.85 12.88 71.07
N TYR A 7 18.88 12.60 70.31
CA TYR A 7 18.82 11.86 69.04
C TYR A 7 18.78 10.38 69.28
N CYS A 8 17.70 9.73 68.80
CA CYS A 8 17.62 8.27 68.68
C CYS A 8 18.00 7.93 67.24
N THR A 9 19.19 7.35 67.04
CA THR A 9 19.61 6.76 65.76
C THR A 9 19.11 5.33 65.66
N ALA A 10 18.12 5.11 64.80
CA ALA A 10 17.72 3.77 64.37
C ALA A 10 18.53 3.36 63.15
N HIS A 11 19.40 2.37 63.31
CA HIS A 11 20.09 1.68 62.23
C HIS A 11 19.11 0.74 61.55
N ALA A 12 18.66 1.07 60.34
CA ALA A 12 17.99 0.14 59.44
C ALA A 12 19.05 -0.60 58.64
N GLN A 13 19.24 -1.89 58.89
CA GLN A 13 19.99 -2.78 58.02
C GLN A 13 19.23 -3.00 56.73
N ALA A 14 19.79 -2.53 55.62
CA ALA A 14 19.27 -2.84 54.28
C ALA A 14 19.65 -4.27 53.91
N ASN A 15 18.64 -5.12 53.78
CA ASN A 15 18.75 -6.44 53.22
C ASN A 15 18.96 -6.30 51.69
N VAL A 16 20.13 -6.71 51.22
CA VAL A 16 20.45 -6.79 49.78
C VAL A 16 19.91 -8.11 49.25
N PRO A 17 18.97 -8.14 48.32
CA PRO A 17 18.57 -9.40 47.70
C PRO A 17 19.67 -9.89 46.76
N SER A 18 20.06 -11.13 46.93
CA SER A 18 20.99 -11.92 46.13
C SER A 18 20.66 -11.83 44.64
N ALA A 19 21.69 -11.62 43.84
CA ALA A 19 21.62 -11.59 42.39
C ALA A 19 21.01 -12.86 41.82
N ALA A 20 19.83 -12.74 41.23
CA ALA A 20 19.24 -13.78 40.40
C ALA A 20 20.11 -13.97 39.14
N SER A 21 20.57 -15.18 38.96
CA SER A 21 21.32 -15.67 37.79
C SER A 21 20.53 -15.36 36.53
N VAL A 22 21.06 -14.47 35.69
CA VAL A 22 20.55 -14.21 34.32
C VAL A 22 20.91 -15.40 33.47
N ALA A 23 19.90 -16.20 33.09
CA ALA A 23 20.07 -17.24 32.08
C ALA A 23 20.53 -16.62 30.76
N PRO A 24 21.48 -17.25 30.03
CA PRO A 24 21.93 -16.72 28.76
C PRO A 24 20.78 -16.73 27.76
N ALA A 25 20.59 -15.57 27.08
CA ALA A 25 19.63 -15.40 26.01
C ALA A 25 19.82 -16.51 24.97
N ALA A 26 18.76 -17.22 24.67
CA ALA A 26 18.73 -18.21 23.62
C ALA A 26 19.11 -17.51 22.30
N ARG A 27 20.21 -17.94 21.69
CA ARG A 27 20.57 -17.58 20.33
C ARG A 27 19.44 -18.01 19.41
N VAL A 28 18.72 -17.05 18.86
CA VAL A 28 17.83 -17.27 17.72
C VAL A 28 18.72 -17.72 16.56
N ALA A 29 18.61 -18.99 16.20
CA ALA A 29 19.25 -19.50 14.98
C ALA A 29 18.68 -18.74 13.77
N PRO A 30 19.50 -18.40 12.78
CA PRO A 30 18.98 -17.82 11.55
C PRO A 30 18.05 -18.85 10.92
N VAL A 31 16.79 -18.45 10.70
CA VAL A 31 15.85 -19.24 9.90
C VAL A 31 16.36 -19.17 8.47
N GLU A 32 17.03 -20.25 8.08
CA GLU A 32 17.43 -20.51 6.71
C GLU A 32 16.16 -20.57 5.86
N ALA A 33 15.94 -19.58 5.04
CA ALA A 33 14.83 -19.53 4.10
C ALA A 33 15.05 -20.65 3.08
N ALA A 34 14.38 -21.77 3.28
CA ALA A 34 14.27 -22.77 2.24
C ALA A 34 13.62 -22.12 1.01
N PRO A 35 14.16 -22.29 -0.19
CA PRO A 35 13.51 -21.87 -1.41
C PRO A 35 12.21 -22.68 -1.52
N ALA A 36 11.07 -22.03 -1.31
CA ALA A 36 9.78 -22.60 -1.62
C ALA A 36 9.69 -22.70 -3.16
N SER A 37 10.20 -23.79 -3.70
CA SER A 37 9.80 -24.23 -5.04
C SER A 37 8.32 -24.55 -4.92
N ALA A 38 7.45 -23.61 -5.32
CA ALA A 38 6.05 -23.87 -5.48
C ALA A 38 5.91 -24.99 -6.50
N THR A 39 5.68 -26.21 -6.03
CA THR A 39 5.33 -27.33 -6.89
C THR A 39 4.00 -27.01 -7.54
N LEU A 40 4.06 -26.60 -8.82
CA LEU A 40 2.90 -26.49 -9.68
C LEU A 40 2.17 -27.82 -9.63
N ASN A 41 0.93 -27.80 -9.13
CA ASN A 41 0.06 -28.96 -9.19
C ASN A 41 -0.41 -29.13 -10.65
N PRO A 42 0.08 -30.16 -11.41
CA PRO A 42 -0.26 -30.31 -12.82
C PRO A 42 -1.71 -30.67 -13.06
N ASN A 43 -2.49 -30.91 -12.02
CA ASN A 43 -3.91 -31.27 -12.07
C ASN A 43 -4.87 -30.21 -11.50
N ALA A 44 -4.40 -28.98 -11.25
CA ALA A 44 -5.34 -27.91 -11.00
C ALA A 44 -6.19 -27.71 -12.28
N PRO A 45 -7.54 -27.69 -12.20
CA PRO A 45 -8.35 -27.43 -13.37
C PRO A 45 -7.94 -26.05 -13.89
N THR A 46 -7.36 -26.03 -15.10
CA THR A 46 -7.13 -24.79 -15.85
C THR A 46 -8.52 -24.14 -15.97
N PRO A 47 -8.75 -22.95 -15.37
CA PRO A 47 -9.99 -22.27 -15.62
C PRO A 47 -10.09 -22.10 -17.12
N ALA A 48 -11.22 -22.50 -17.72
CA ALA A 48 -11.51 -22.19 -19.11
C ALA A 48 -11.17 -20.72 -19.29
N ALA A 49 -10.26 -20.39 -20.20
CA ALA A 49 -9.85 -19.03 -20.47
C ALA A 49 -11.11 -18.20 -20.71
N GLY A 50 -11.56 -17.43 -19.72
CA GLY A 50 -12.73 -16.60 -19.81
C GLY A 50 -12.47 -15.67 -20.98
N ALA A 51 -13.33 -15.75 -21.99
CA ALA A 51 -13.16 -14.96 -23.20
C ALA A 51 -13.30 -13.49 -22.80
N TRP A 52 -12.20 -12.73 -22.86
CA TRP A 52 -12.21 -11.30 -22.64
C TRP A 52 -13.15 -10.62 -23.65
N THR A 53 -14.14 -9.88 -23.18
CA THR A 53 -15.00 -9.09 -24.03
C THR A 53 -14.65 -7.62 -23.86
N LEU A 54 -14.11 -6.99 -24.92
CA LEU A 54 -13.82 -5.55 -24.91
C LEU A 54 -15.13 -4.76 -24.84
N VAL A 55 -15.30 -3.99 -23.79
CA VAL A 55 -16.46 -3.11 -23.59
C VAL A 55 -16.22 -1.75 -24.21
N LYS A 56 -15.07 -1.15 -23.91
CA LYS A 56 -14.73 0.22 -24.34
C LYS A 56 -13.24 0.49 -24.25
N THR A 57 -12.76 1.31 -25.12
CA THR A 57 -11.44 1.95 -25.01
C THR A 57 -11.62 3.45 -24.80
N LEU A 58 -11.06 3.97 -23.72
CA LEU A 58 -11.02 5.39 -23.42
C LEU A 58 -9.67 5.94 -23.87
N THR A 59 -9.67 6.81 -24.84
CA THR A 59 -8.47 7.56 -25.23
C THR A 59 -8.29 8.71 -24.24
N LEU A 60 -7.35 8.57 -23.34
CA LEU A 60 -7.01 9.59 -22.34
C LEU A 60 -5.51 9.82 -22.42
N PRO A 61 -5.06 11.00 -22.82
CA PRO A 61 -3.62 11.25 -22.86
C PRO A 61 -3.04 11.14 -21.46
N SER A 62 -2.18 10.13 -21.26
CA SER A 62 -1.31 9.94 -20.11
C SER A 62 -2.01 10.09 -18.73
N ALA A 63 -2.93 9.19 -18.38
CA ALA A 63 -3.37 9.09 -16.99
C ALA A 63 -2.13 8.83 -16.11
N SER A 64 -1.87 9.72 -15.13
CA SER A 64 -0.76 9.58 -14.20
C SER A 64 -1.06 8.54 -13.11
N ALA A 65 -2.31 8.50 -12.65
CA ALA A 65 -2.80 7.57 -11.66
C ALA A 65 -4.25 7.16 -11.95
N ALA A 66 -4.63 5.95 -11.55
CA ALA A 66 -5.98 5.44 -11.69
C ALA A 66 -6.37 4.57 -10.50
N SER A 67 -7.65 4.58 -10.15
CA SER A 67 -8.20 3.73 -9.09
C SER A 67 -9.67 3.43 -9.36
N ILE A 68 -10.19 2.36 -8.76
CA ILE A 68 -11.62 2.04 -8.73
C ILE A 68 -12.10 1.94 -7.30
N ASP A 69 -13.36 2.31 -7.07
CA ASP A 69 -14.04 2.03 -5.82
C ASP A 69 -14.68 0.63 -5.83
N ARG A 70 -15.26 0.23 -4.70
CA ARG A 70 -15.94 -1.07 -4.56
C ARG A 70 -17.19 -1.23 -5.44
N ARG A 71 -17.71 -0.15 -6.00
CA ARG A 71 -18.87 -0.13 -6.92
C ARG A 71 -18.42 -0.20 -8.38
N GLY A 72 -17.11 -0.16 -8.62
CA GLY A 72 -16.51 -0.12 -9.94
C GLY A 72 -16.49 1.29 -10.56
N THR A 73 -16.75 2.34 -9.77
CA THR A 73 -16.55 3.72 -10.23
C THR A 73 -15.07 3.94 -10.47
N LEU A 74 -14.71 4.43 -11.66
CA LEU A 74 -13.34 4.66 -12.07
C LEU A 74 -12.94 6.10 -11.80
N TYR A 75 -11.80 6.29 -11.16
CA TYR A 75 -11.19 7.58 -10.90
C TYR A 75 -9.83 7.66 -11.59
N LEU A 76 -9.54 8.79 -12.20
CA LEU A 76 -8.34 9.02 -12.99
C LEU A 76 -7.77 10.38 -12.67
N ALA A 77 -6.45 10.48 -12.63
CA ALA A 77 -5.75 11.74 -12.78
C ALA A 77 -5.31 11.88 -14.25
N ASP A 78 -5.77 12.90 -14.95
CA ASP A 78 -5.38 13.14 -16.33
C ASP A 78 -4.01 13.84 -16.43
N ARG A 79 -3.55 14.11 -17.64
CA ARG A 79 -2.26 14.76 -17.90
C ARG A 79 -2.09 16.10 -17.19
N ASP A 80 -3.18 16.84 -17.05
CA ASP A 80 -3.20 18.15 -16.41
C ASP A 80 -3.47 18.05 -14.90
N ASN A 81 -3.44 16.81 -14.39
CA ASN A 81 -3.74 16.44 -13.00
C ASN A 81 -5.16 16.78 -12.53
N ASN A 82 -6.10 16.95 -13.47
CA ASN A 82 -7.51 16.96 -13.13
C ASN A 82 -7.95 15.55 -12.77
N LEU A 83 -8.77 15.44 -11.74
CA LEU A 83 -9.37 14.17 -11.35
C LEU A 83 -10.69 13.99 -12.07
N ARG A 84 -10.83 12.88 -12.77
CA ARG A 84 -12.05 12.52 -13.49
C ARG A 84 -12.68 11.31 -12.84
N GLN A 85 -13.96 11.41 -12.57
CA GLN A 85 -14.79 10.31 -12.13
C GLN A 85 -15.60 9.79 -13.33
N LEU A 86 -15.54 8.48 -13.55
CA LEU A 86 -16.25 7.80 -14.62
C LEU A 86 -17.07 6.66 -14.03
N SER A 87 -18.19 6.33 -14.67
CA SER A 87 -18.91 5.11 -14.37
C SER A 87 -18.08 3.87 -14.72
N ARG A 88 -18.49 2.71 -14.25
CA ARG A 88 -17.80 1.42 -14.50
C ARG A 88 -17.64 1.07 -15.97
N ASP A 89 -18.50 1.58 -16.85
CA ASP A 89 -18.44 1.45 -18.29
C ASP A 89 -17.77 2.64 -18.98
N GLY A 90 -17.16 3.56 -18.21
CA GLY A 90 -16.37 4.66 -18.70
C GLY A 90 -17.17 5.88 -19.19
N GLN A 91 -18.38 6.15 -18.66
CA GLN A 91 -19.08 7.41 -18.92
C GLN A 91 -18.63 8.47 -17.91
N PRO A 92 -18.43 9.74 -18.35
CA PRO A 92 -18.06 10.81 -17.43
C PRO A 92 -19.15 11.08 -16.39
N LEU A 93 -18.76 11.26 -15.14
CA LEU A 93 -19.65 11.61 -14.03
C LEU A 93 -19.31 12.98 -13.46
N ASN A 94 -18.09 13.12 -12.91
CA ASN A 94 -17.62 14.36 -12.30
C ASN A 94 -16.16 14.65 -12.68
N THR A 95 -15.77 15.91 -12.52
CA THR A 95 -14.38 16.36 -12.69
C THR A 95 -14.03 17.32 -11.57
N TYR A 96 -12.83 17.16 -11.01
CA TYR A 96 -12.22 18.09 -10.07
C TYR A 96 -10.92 18.62 -10.66
N SER A 97 -10.80 19.93 -10.75
CA SER A 97 -9.57 20.59 -11.17
C SER A 97 -8.90 21.22 -9.95
N PRO A 98 -7.71 20.75 -9.55
CA PRO A 98 -7.03 21.30 -8.39
C PRO A 98 -6.64 22.77 -8.65
N PRO A 99 -6.75 23.64 -7.62
CA PRO A 99 -6.41 25.06 -7.77
C PRO A 99 -4.92 25.29 -8.04
N GLN A 100 -4.08 24.33 -7.69
CA GLN A 100 -2.66 24.35 -7.96
C GLN A 100 -2.25 23.06 -8.67
N PRO A 101 -1.43 23.14 -9.74
CA PRO A 101 -0.93 21.95 -10.42
C PRO A 101 0.00 21.16 -9.48
N GLY A 102 0.09 19.86 -9.67
CA GLY A 102 0.95 18.96 -8.93
C GLY A 102 0.91 17.57 -9.54
N HIS A 103 1.97 16.79 -9.35
CA HIS A 103 2.02 15.42 -9.84
C HIS A 103 1.26 14.47 -8.90
N VAL A 104 0.19 13.87 -9.40
CA VAL A 104 -0.57 12.85 -8.66
C VAL A 104 0.20 11.53 -8.70
N ALA A 105 0.89 11.21 -7.62
CA ALA A 105 1.61 9.96 -7.47
C ALA A 105 0.70 8.81 -7.00
N VAL A 106 -0.28 9.11 -6.14
CA VAL A 106 -1.25 8.12 -5.66
C VAL A 106 -2.66 8.67 -5.80
N LEU A 107 -3.52 7.86 -6.38
CA LEU A 107 -4.97 8.03 -6.38
C LEU A 107 -5.57 6.73 -5.85
N GLU A 108 -6.33 6.82 -4.75
CA GLU A 108 -6.89 5.64 -4.10
C GLU A 108 -8.35 5.85 -3.73
N ALA A 109 -9.23 5.04 -4.34
CA ALA A 109 -10.69 5.10 -4.17
C ALA A 109 -11.25 3.92 -3.35
N TRP A 110 -10.37 3.13 -2.72
CA TRP A 110 -10.77 1.91 -2.04
C TRP A 110 -11.53 2.15 -0.73
N ASN A 111 -11.23 3.24 -0.04
CA ASN A 111 -11.96 3.64 1.16
C ASN A 111 -13.39 4.08 0.80
N GLN A 112 -14.39 3.66 1.59
CA GLN A 112 -15.79 3.97 1.29
C GLN A 112 -16.17 5.43 1.50
N ASN A 113 -15.45 6.11 2.38
CA ASN A 113 -15.79 7.46 2.83
C ASN A 113 -14.99 8.54 2.13
N SER A 114 -13.77 8.22 1.69
CA SER A 114 -12.84 9.21 1.17
C SER A 114 -11.99 8.65 0.04
N LEU A 115 -11.71 9.51 -0.93
CA LEU A 115 -10.73 9.32 -1.97
C LEU A 115 -9.42 9.96 -1.53
N LEU A 116 -8.32 9.20 -1.56
CA LEU A 116 -6.98 9.71 -1.29
C LEU A 116 -6.33 10.17 -2.59
N VAL A 117 -5.81 11.38 -2.60
CA VAL A 117 -4.92 11.92 -3.64
C VAL A 117 -3.62 12.34 -2.96
N PHE A 118 -2.51 11.81 -3.41
CA PHE A 118 -1.19 12.21 -2.91
C PHE A 118 -0.38 12.85 -4.03
N TYR A 119 0.08 14.06 -3.78
CA TYR A 119 0.98 14.84 -4.62
C TYR A 119 2.40 14.73 -4.08
N ASP A 120 3.26 13.96 -4.76
CA ASP A 120 4.63 13.69 -4.28
C ASP A 120 5.56 14.91 -4.45
N ASP A 121 5.38 15.68 -5.53
CA ASP A 121 6.14 16.91 -5.79
C ASP A 121 5.84 18.05 -4.79
N ARG A 122 4.65 18.01 -4.17
CA ARG A 122 4.19 19.01 -3.20
C ARG A 122 4.18 18.49 -1.77
N GLN A 123 4.44 17.20 -1.58
CA GLN A 123 4.34 16.51 -0.28
C GLN A 123 2.99 16.81 0.38
N GLN A 124 1.91 16.62 -0.36
CA GLN A 124 0.56 17.00 0.01
C GLN A 124 -0.43 15.86 -0.17
N VAL A 125 -1.26 15.65 0.85
CA VAL A 125 -2.42 14.75 0.80
C VAL A 125 -3.68 15.60 0.66
N LEU A 126 -4.52 15.22 -0.30
CA LEU A 126 -5.87 15.75 -0.46
C LEU A 126 -6.85 14.58 -0.27
N LEU A 127 -7.78 14.73 0.66
CA LEU A 127 -8.91 13.82 0.84
C LEU A 127 -10.15 14.43 0.20
N LEU A 128 -10.81 13.67 -0.64
CA LEU A 128 -12.04 14.05 -1.31
C LEU A 128 -13.17 13.10 -0.93
N ASP A 129 -14.40 13.55 -1.03
CA ASP A 129 -15.54 12.66 -0.97
C ASP A 129 -15.73 11.90 -2.30
N ARG A 130 -16.71 11.02 -2.34
CA ARG A 130 -17.04 10.22 -3.54
C ARG A 130 -17.53 11.06 -4.74
N PHE A 131 -17.84 12.33 -4.56
CA PHE A 131 -18.26 13.27 -5.61
C PHE A 131 -17.16 14.22 -6.03
N LEU A 132 -15.94 13.98 -5.53
CA LEU A 132 -14.75 14.81 -5.70
C LEU A 132 -14.81 16.16 -5.00
N ALA A 133 -15.65 16.32 -3.96
CA ALA A 133 -15.62 17.50 -3.11
C ALA A 133 -14.49 17.40 -2.07
N PRO A 134 -13.66 18.46 -1.89
CA PRO A 134 -12.59 18.47 -0.91
C PRO A 134 -13.09 18.32 0.52
N LEU A 135 -12.51 17.39 1.27
CA LEU A 135 -12.75 17.15 2.69
C LEU A 135 -11.62 17.70 3.57
N SER A 136 -10.38 17.45 3.17
CA SER A 136 -9.18 17.84 3.91
C SER A 136 -7.98 17.97 2.98
N GLU A 137 -7.11 18.92 3.30
CA GLU A 137 -5.84 19.15 2.61
C GLU A 137 -4.72 19.24 3.66
N ILE A 138 -3.69 18.40 3.52
CA ILE A 138 -2.64 18.23 4.51
C ILE A 138 -1.29 18.38 3.83
N ARG A 139 -0.49 19.34 4.29
CA ARG A 139 0.93 19.47 3.91
C ARG A 139 1.75 18.58 4.83
N LEU A 140 2.33 17.52 4.30
CA LEU A 140 3.08 16.56 5.10
C LEU A 140 4.36 17.16 5.68
N ALA A 141 4.95 18.15 5.01
CA ALA A 141 6.15 18.84 5.49
C ALA A 141 5.94 19.60 6.82
N ASP A 142 4.70 19.87 7.20
CA ASP A 142 4.38 20.52 8.49
C ASP A 142 4.47 19.52 9.67
N TYR A 143 4.50 18.20 9.39
CA TYR A 143 4.42 17.12 10.38
C TYR A 143 5.53 16.08 10.26
N ILE A 144 6.17 15.98 9.09
CA ILE A 144 7.16 14.96 8.77
C ILE A 144 8.43 15.65 8.24
N ASP A 145 9.52 15.48 8.98
CA ASP A 145 10.85 15.84 8.52
C ASP A 145 11.41 14.69 7.66
N GLY A 146 11.03 14.69 6.39
CA GLY A 146 11.39 13.64 5.44
C GLY A 146 10.63 13.78 4.13
N THR A 147 10.86 12.83 3.23
CA THR A 147 10.19 12.77 1.91
C THR A 147 9.30 11.54 1.84
N VAL A 148 8.01 11.76 1.77
CA VAL A 148 7.03 10.69 1.58
C VAL A 148 7.02 10.28 0.10
N ARG A 149 7.21 9.00 -0.16
CA ARG A 149 7.23 8.41 -1.50
C ARG A 149 5.86 7.95 -1.97
N THR A 150 5.11 7.35 -1.06
CA THR A 150 3.79 6.79 -1.36
C THR A 150 2.93 6.75 -0.09
N ALA A 151 1.62 6.69 -0.28
CA ALA A 151 0.64 6.72 0.78
C ALA A 151 -0.52 5.75 0.51
N THR A 152 -1.22 5.33 1.56
CA THR A 152 -2.50 4.62 1.46
C THR A 152 -3.42 5.01 2.60
N LEU A 153 -4.72 4.97 2.37
CA LEU A 153 -5.74 5.29 3.36
C LEU A 153 -6.32 4.01 3.97
N ALA A 154 -6.13 3.87 5.27
CA ALA A 154 -6.67 2.76 6.02
C ALA A 154 -8.21 2.81 6.15
N PRO A 155 -8.89 1.69 6.42
CA PRO A 155 -10.34 1.65 6.61
C PRO A 155 -10.85 2.51 7.76
N ASP A 156 -10.03 2.70 8.80
CA ASP A 156 -10.32 3.55 9.97
C ASP A 156 -10.08 5.04 9.72
N GLY A 157 -9.57 5.40 8.53
CA GLY A 157 -9.31 6.77 8.14
C GLY A 157 -7.90 7.28 8.47
N LEU A 158 -7.04 6.45 9.04
CA LEU A 158 -5.63 6.77 9.22
C LEU A 158 -4.88 6.65 7.90
N LEU A 159 -3.77 7.37 7.78
CA LEU A 159 -2.89 7.33 6.62
C LEU A 159 -1.63 6.53 6.94
N TRP A 160 -1.30 5.57 6.11
CA TRP A 160 0.04 5.00 6.07
C TRP A 160 0.87 5.71 5.02
N LEU A 161 2.04 6.20 5.44
CA LEU A 161 2.96 7.01 4.66
C LEU A 161 4.33 6.34 4.66
N LEU A 162 4.93 6.15 3.49
CA LEU A 162 6.31 5.70 3.41
C LEU A 162 7.23 6.92 3.31
N ASP A 163 7.91 7.23 4.38
CA ASP A 163 9.02 8.18 4.42
C ASP A 163 10.28 7.50 3.88
N GLU A 164 10.57 7.72 2.60
CA GLU A 164 11.68 7.07 1.90
C GLU A 164 13.03 7.60 2.36
N SER A 165 13.12 8.87 2.70
CA SER A 165 14.39 9.49 3.12
C SER A 165 14.89 8.98 4.47
N ASN A 166 13.96 8.65 5.37
CA ASN A 166 14.28 8.12 6.69
C ASN A 166 14.08 6.59 6.79
N LEU A 167 13.61 5.93 5.73
CA LEU A 167 13.27 4.51 5.70
C LEU A 167 12.30 4.11 6.82
N VAL A 168 11.24 4.87 6.98
CA VAL A 168 10.23 4.69 8.02
C VAL A 168 8.83 4.61 7.40
N LEU A 169 8.08 3.63 7.83
CA LEU A 169 6.65 3.55 7.59
C LEU A 169 5.94 4.29 8.73
N ARG A 170 5.17 5.33 8.40
CA ARG A 170 4.53 6.20 9.37
C ARG A 170 3.02 6.06 9.31
N GLU A 171 2.40 5.96 10.45
CA GLU A 171 0.94 6.10 10.57
C GLU A 171 0.60 7.50 11.03
N PHE A 172 -0.31 8.16 10.32
CA PHE A 172 -0.70 9.55 10.53
C PHE A 172 -2.22 9.69 10.65
N ASP A 173 -2.65 10.41 11.66
CA ASP A 173 -4.07 10.75 11.86
C ASP A 173 -4.37 12.08 11.16
N PRO A 174 -5.14 12.07 10.05
CA PRO A 174 -5.46 13.28 9.30
C PRO A 174 -6.47 14.19 10.00
N GLN A 175 -7.20 13.71 11.01
CA GLN A 175 -8.15 14.51 11.77
C GLN A 175 -7.47 15.20 12.96
N ALA A 176 -6.63 14.45 13.68
CA ALA A 176 -5.87 15.00 14.80
C ALA A 176 -4.56 15.70 14.35
N LEU A 177 -4.20 15.61 13.06
CA LEU A 177 -2.99 16.18 12.45
C LEU A 177 -1.71 15.80 13.20
N ARG A 178 -1.54 14.51 13.49
CA ARG A 178 -0.40 14.01 14.25
C ARG A 178 0.04 12.63 13.79
N LEU A 179 1.32 12.34 14.00
CA LEU A 179 1.86 11.02 13.86
C LEU A 179 1.32 10.12 14.99
N VAL A 180 0.87 8.92 14.62
CA VAL A 180 0.38 7.89 15.55
C VAL A 180 1.52 6.95 15.92
N GLN A 181 2.22 6.45 14.90
CA GLN A 181 3.36 5.55 15.10
C GLN A 181 4.36 5.60 13.96
N ASN A 182 5.53 4.99 14.19
CA ASN A 182 6.62 4.86 13.24
C ASN A 182 7.17 3.44 13.27
N THR A 183 7.33 2.83 12.10
CA THR A 183 7.96 1.52 11.94
C THR A 183 9.23 1.66 11.10
N PRO A 184 10.42 1.57 11.71
CA PRO A 184 11.69 1.61 10.98
C PRO A 184 11.83 0.41 10.05
N LEU A 185 12.35 0.64 8.83
CA LEU A 185 12.51 -0.38 7.80
C LEU A 185 13.98 -0.79 7.59
N ASP A 186 14.93 -0.10 8.18
CA ASP A 186 16.37 -0.28 7.99
C ASP A 186 16.84 -1.71 8.24
N LEU A 187 16.35 -2.36 9.29
CA LEU A 187 16.67 -3.74 9.60
C LEU A 187 16.07 -4.74 8.61
N LEU A 188 14.92 -4.42 8.01
CA LEU A 188 14.25 -5.28 7.03
C LEU A 188 14.89 -5.20 5.66
N ILE A 189 15.35 -4.01 5.30
CA ILE A 189 15.98 -3.72 4.02
C ILE A 189 17.45 -4.18 4.02
N GLY A 190 18.13 -4.06 5.16
CA GLY A 190 19.53 -4.43 5.33
C GLY A 190 20.43 -3.60 4.40
N ARG A 191 21.27 -4.27 3.60
CA ARG A 191 22.20 -3.63 2.66
C ARG A 191 21.64 -3.42 1.25
N SER A 192 20.38 -3.79 1.00
CA SER A 192 19.78 -3.58 -0.31
C SER A 192 19.47 -2.10 -0.53
N ARG A 193 19.41 -1.71 -1.81
CA ARG A 193 18.88 -0.39 -2.18
C ARG A 193 17.44 -0.62 -2.62
N PRO A 194 16.45 -0.27 -1.79
CA PRO A 194 15.06 -0.47 -2.13
C PRO A 194 14.64 0.47 -3.27
N ASP A 195 13.67 0.03 -4.05
CA ASP A 195 12.98 0.83 -5.05
C ASP A 195 11.48 0.72 -4.78
N PHE A 196 11.02 1.51 -3.80
CA PHE A 196 9.62 1.47 -3.37
C PHE A 196 8.71 2.11 -4.41
N ARG A 197 7.66 1.39 -4.81
CA ARG A 197 6.76 1.78 -5.88
C ARG A 197 5.32 1.97 -5.46
N PHE A 198 4.84 1.16 -4.54
CA PHE A 198 3.42 1.11 -4.22
C PHE A 198 3.21 0.72 -2.75
N LEU A 199 2.20 1.31 -2.13
CA LEU A 199 1.76 1.00 -0.78
C LEU A 199 0.25 0.84 -0.79
N ARG A 200 -0.26 -0.22 -0.18
CA ARG A 200 -1.70 -0.46 -0.05
C ARG A 200 -2.04 -1.17 1.24
N GLN A 201 -2.99 -0.61 1.98
CA GLN A 201 -3.68 -1.37 3.00
C GLN A 201 -4.85 -2.14 2.38
N TYR A 202 -4.81 -3.45 2.53
CA TYR A 202 -5.87 -4.33 2.07
C TYR A 202 -6.18 -5.37 3.12
N GLN A 203 -7.47 -5.52 3.46
CA GLN A 203 -7.91 -6.29 4.62
C GLN A 203 -7.16 -5.82 5.88
N ASN A 204 -6.56 -6.71 6.64
CA ASN A 204 -5.81 -6.39 7.86
C ASN A 204 -4.29 -6.35 7.65
N ASN A 205 -3.85 -6.16 6.41
CA ASN A 205 -2.43 -6.11 6.08
C ASN A 205 -2.09 -4.88 5.25
N LEU A 206 -0.85 -4.44 5.40
CA LEU A 206 -0.23 -3.38 4.62
C LEU A 206 0.82 -4.01 3.70
N TYR A 207 0.73 -3.73 2.41
CA TYR A 207 1.59 -4.26 1.36
C TYR A 207 2.44 -3.14 0.80
N LEU A 208 3.76 -3.24 0.98
CA LEU A 208 4.74 -2.30 0.45
C LEU A 208 5.53 -2.98 -0.66
N VAL A 209 5.35 -2.53 -1.88
CA VAL A 209 6.04 -3.06 -3.06
C VAL A 209 7.41 -2.41 -3.18
N ASP A 210 8.45 -3.22 -3.05
CA ASP A 210 9.82 -2.90 -3.41
C ASP A 210 10.15 -3.64 -4.71
N ARG A 211 10.32 -2.90 -5.79
CA ARG A 211 10.63 -3.45 -7.11
C ARG A 211 11.88 -4.32 -7.12
N THR A 212 12.85 -3.98 -6.27
CA THR A 212 14.12 -4.70 -6.22
C THR A 212 13.99 -6.09 -5.59
N THR A 213 13.20 -6.20 -4.52
CA THR A 213 13.28 -7.40 -3.67
C THR A 213 11.94 -8.10 -3.43
N GLY A 214 10.80 -7.49 -3.81
CA GLY A 214 9.46 -8.06 -3.66
C GLY A 214 8.57 -7.24 -2.75
N ILE A 215 7.56 -7.86 -2.15
CA ILE A 215 6.51 -7.16 -1.40
C ILE A 215 6.68 -7.43 0.09
N PHE A 216 6.93 -6.40 0.88
CA PHE A 216 6.90 -6.47 2.33
C PHE A 216 5.44 -6.42 2.81
N VAL A 217 5.09 -7.32 3.72
CA VAL A 217 3.75 -7.41 4.30
C VAL A 217 3.85 -7.14 5.79
N PHE A 218 3.07 -6.16 6.24
CA PHE A 218 2.93 -5.79 7.64
C PHE A 218 1.48 -6.05 8.07
N ASP A 219 1.22 -6.16 9.38
CA ASP A 219 -0.15 -6.09 9.88
C ASP A 219 -0.66 -4.64 9.93
N ASN A 220 -1.90 -4.47 10.32
CA ASN A 220 -2.54 -3.16 10.46
C ASN A 220 -1.97 -2.30 11.61
N LEU A 221 -1.05 -2.84 12.41
CA LEU A 221 -0.28 -2.13 13.44
C LEU A 221 1.15 -1.83 12.97
N GLY A 222 1.47 -2.06 11.70
CA GLY A 222 2.80 -1.82 11.15
C GLY A 222 3.86 -2.84 11.54
N ASN A 223 3.52 -3.97 12.16
CA ASN A 223 4.49 -5.01 12.48
C ASN A 223 4.77 -5.86 11.23
N TYR A 224 6.04 -6.06 10.94
CA TYR A 224 6.46 -6.92 9.83
C TYR A 224 5.99 -8.37 10.03
N ARG A 225 5.38 -8.93 8.99
CA ARG A 225 4.86 -10.31 8.97
C ARG A 225 5.67 -11.23 8.09
N LYS A 226 5.85 -10.85 6.83
CA LYS A 226 6.53 -11.67 5.81
C LYS A 226 6.91 -10.83 4.61
N LYS A 227 7.69 -11.46 3.72
CA LYS A 227 8.00 -10.92 2.41
C LYS A 227 7.51 -11.89 1.33
N LEU A 228 6.84 -11.37 0.31
CA LEU A 228 6.48 -12.13 -0.87
C LEU A 228 7.57 -11.91 -1.93
N PRO A 229 8.15 -12.98 -2.51
CA PRO A 229 9.30 -12.89 -3.41
C PRO A 229 8.87 -12.58 -4.86
N PHE A 230 8.22 -11.44 -5.06
CA PHE A 230 7.77 -10.96 -6.38
C PHE A 230 8.51 -9.67 -6.76
N PRO A 231 9.80 -9.76 -7.16
CA PRO A 231 10.57 -8.61 -7.63
C PRO A 231 10.08 -8.14 -9.01
N GLY A 232 10.45 -6.91 -9.38
CA GLY A 232 10.14 -6.34 -10.69
C GLY A 232 8.78 -5.68 -10.80
N LEU A 233 7.94 -5.72 -9.76
CA LEU A 233 6.61 -5.14 -9.77
C LEU A 233 6.62 -3.65 -9.42
N ASP A 234 5.87 -2.86 -10.18
CA ASP A 234 5.60 -1.45 -9.88
C ASP A 234 4.25 -1.26 -9.19
N PHE A 235 3.31 -2.18 -9.41
CA PHE A 235 1.93 -2.07 -8.95
C PHE A 235 1.33 -3.45 -8.72
N VAL A 236 0.44 -3.54 -7.73
CA VAL A 236 -0.41 -4.70 -7.49
C VAL A 236 -1.84 -4.27 -7.26
N THR A 237 -2.78 -5.13 -7.57
CA THR A 237 -4.19 -4.94 -7.23
C THR A 237 -4.71 -6.11 -6.42
N PHE A 238 -5.89 -5.96 -5.84
CA PHE A 238 -6.48 -6.98 -4.99
C PHE A 238 -7.91 -7.28 -5.43
N ARG A 239 -8.29 -8.56 -5.35
CA ARG A 239 -9.66 -9.01 -5.61
C ARG A 239 -9.98 -10.18 -4.69
N GLY A 240 -10.95 -10.01 -3.77
CA GLY A 240 -11.23 -11.03 -2.76
C GLY A 240 -9.99 -11.38 -1.95
N ASP A 241 -9.62 -12.65 -1.91
CA ASP A 241 -8.45 -13.13 -1.19
C ASP A 241 -7.20 -13.26 -2.09
N GLU A 242 -7.20 -12.60 -3.24
CA GLU A 242 -6.11 -12.67 -4.21
C GLU A 242 -5.40 -11.32 -4.36
N LEU A 243 -4.07 -11.35 -4.32
CA LEU A 243 -3.19 -10.30 -4.82
C LEU A 243 -2.96 -10.58 -6.30
N VAL A 244 -3.17 -9.56 -7.14
CA VAL A 244 -3.06 -9.70 -8.60
C VAL A 244 -2.01 -8.76 -9.14
N TYR A 245 -1.15 -9.31 -10.00
CA TYR A 245 -0.11 -8.55 -10.68
C TYR A 245 0.05 -8.98 -12.13
N LEU A 246 0.67 -8.13 -12.92
CA LEU A 246 1.03 -8.40 -14.30
C LEU A 246 2.48 -8.86 -14.37
N GLY A 247 2.70 -10.04 -14.92
CA GLY A 247 4.02 -10.62 -15.16
C GLY A 247 3.98 -11.59 -16.34
N ASP A 248 5.08 -11.80 -17.02
CA ASP A 248 5.23 -12.78 -18.10
C ASP A 248 4.10 -12.76 -19.15
N ASN A 249 3.60 -11.57 -19.46
CA ASN A 249 2.46 -11.34 -20.38
C ASN A 249 1.14 -11.96 -19.93
N GLN A 250 0.97 -12.21 -18.64
CA GLN A 250 -0.22 -12.79 -18.03
C GLN A 250 -0.59 -12.03 -16.75
N LEU A 251 -1.84 -12.18 -16.32
CA LEU A 251 -2.26 -11.85 -14.98
C LEU A 251 -1.98 -13.02 -14.06
N HIS A 252 -1.30 -12.73 -12.97
CA HIS A 252 -1.03 -13.66 -11.89
C HIS A 252 -1.96 -13.36 -10.72
N PHE A 253 -2.63 -14.38 -10.21
CA PHE A 253 -3.54 -14.31 -9.07
C PHE A 253 -2.95 -15.14 -7.94
N PHE A 254 -2.36 -14.48 -6.97
CA PHE A 254 -1.75 -15.12 -5.81
C PHE A 254 -2.70 -15.07 -4.62
N HIS A 255 -3.12 -16.23 -4.14
CA HIS A 255 -4.04 -16.35 -3.02
C HIS A 255 -3.31 -16.07 -1.68
N LEU A 256 -3.77 -15.08 -0.93
CA LEU A 256 -3.08 -14.53 0.24
C LEU A 256 -2.95 -15.49 1.42
N TYR A 257 -3.85 -16.48 1.53
CA TYR A 257 -3.91 -17.41 2.67
C TYR A 257 -3.35 -18.79 2.36
N ASN A 258 -3.75 -19.41 1.25
CA ASN A 258 -3.25 -20.74 0.88
C ASN A 258 -1.98 -20.70 0.05
N LEU A 259 -1.52 -19.51 -0.35
CA LEU A 259 -0.28 -19.25 -1.08
C LEU A 259 -0.20 -19.99 -2.43
N THR A 260 -1.34 -20.29 -3.03
CA THR A 260 -1.43 -20.85 -4.39
C THR A 260 -1.49 -19.74 -5.41
N GLU A 261 -1.04 -20.03 -6.61
CA GLU A 261 -1.05 -19.08 -7.72
C GLU A 261 -1.77 -19.70 -8.92
N ARG A 262 -2.52 -18.88 -9.63
CA ARG A 262 -3.11 -19.17 -10.93
C ARG A 262 -2.81 -18.04 -11.89
N THR A 263 -2.80 -18.31 -13.18
CA THR A 263 -2.56 -17.31 -14.21
C THR A 263 -3.71 -17.23 -15.19
N GLN A 264 -3.86 -16.07 -15.81
CA GLN A 264 -4.82 -15.82 -16.88
C GLN A 264 -4.15 -15.02 -17.99
N PRO A 265 -4.20 -15.48 -19.24
CA PRO A 265 -3.67 -14.73 -20.38
C PRO A 265 -4.33 -13.34 -20.48
N LEU A 266 -3.58 -12.36 -20.97
CA LEU A 266 -4.13 -11.04 -21.27
C LEU A 266 -5.13 -11.10 -22.42
N PRO A 267 -6.01 -10.09 -22.54
CA PRO A 267 -6.88 -9.94 -23.70
C PRO A 267 -6.10 -9.95 -25.01
N PRO A 268 -6.62 -10.60 -26.07
CA PRO A 268 -5.96 -10.60 -27.38
C PRO A 268 -5.68 -9.18 -27.89
N GLY A 269 -4.47 -8.94 -28.34
CA GLY A 269 -4.04 -7.64 -28.88
C GLY A 269 -3.63 -6.60 -27.81
N LEU A 270 -3.70 -6.93 -26.54
CA LEU A 270 -3.17 -6.07 -25.47
C LEU A 270 -1.69 -6.42 -25.21
N ASP A 271 -0.81 -5.46 -25.39
CA ASP A 271 0.62 -5.59 -25.12
C ASP A 271 0.90 -5.27 -23.64
N ALA A 272 1.36 -6.27 -22.88
CA ALA A 272 1.70 -6.15 -21.47
C ALA A 272 2.70 -5.03 -21.18
N THR A 273 3.65 -4.78 -22.10
CA THR A 273 4.68 -3.76 -21.91
C THR A 273 4.11 -2.33 -21.92
N THR A 274 2.92 -2.15 -22.46
CA THR A 274 2.21 -0.86 -22.49
C THR A 274 1.33 -0.65 -21.27
N VAL A 275 1.00 -1.72 -20.52
CA VAL A 275 0.12 -1.68 -19.34
C VAL A 275 0.91 -1.19 -18.13
N ARG A 276 0.44 -0.12 -17.52
CA ARG A 276 1.03 0.47 -16.30
C ARG A 276 0.35 -0.02 -15.04
N GLN A 277 -0.97 -0.19 -15.10
CA GLN A 277 -1.79 -0.63 -13.98
C GLN A 277 -2.91 -1.53 -14.48
N VAL A 278 -3.27 -2.51 -13.68
CA VAL A 278 -4.46 -3.34 -13.88
C VAL A 278 -5.37 -3.16 -12.68
N LEU A 279 -6.59 -2.70 -12.90
CA LEU A 279 -7.58 -2.55 -11.84
C LEU A 279 -8.69 -3.59 -12.08
N LEU A 280 -9.04 -4.32 -11.04
CA LEU A 280 -10.05 -5.38 -11.11
C LEU A 280 -11.24 -5.04 -10.24
N GLY A 281 -12.38 -4.86 -10.86
CA GLY A 281 -13.68 -4.79 -10.20
C GLY A 281 -14.39 -6.15 -10.22
N ASP A 282 -15.66 -6.17 -9.80
CA ASP A 282 -16.46 -7.41 -9.79
C ASP A 282 -16.77 -7.91 -11.20
N GLN A 283 -17.09 -6.99 -12.11
CA GLN A 283 -17.54 -7.29 -13.47
C GLN A 283 -16.57 -6.87 -14.57
N TYR A 284 -15.64 -5.96 -14.28
CA TYR A 284 -14.77 -5.37 -15.27
C TYR A 284 -13.32 -5.36 -14.83
N ALA A 285 -12.43 -5.54 -15.81
CA ALA A 285 -11.01 -5.31 -15.71
C ALA A 285 -10.64 -4.05 -16.50
N TYR A 286 -9.80 -3.21 -15.92
CA TYR A 286 -9.34 -1.96 -16.52
C TYR A 286 -7.84 -2.04 -16.71
N PHE A 287 -7.39 -1.99 -17.95
CA PHE A 287 -5.97 -1.97 -18.30
C PHE A 287 -5.57 -0.54 -18.62
N VAL A 288 -4.85 0.09 -17.69
CA VAL A 288 -4.37 1.46 -17.81
C VAL A 288 -3.07 1.45 -18.58
N THR A 289 -3.02 2.20 -19.68
CA THR A 289 -1.86 2.33 -20.54
C THR A 289 -1.47 3.80 -20.71
N ALA A 290 -0.34 4.08 -21.35
CA ALA A 290 0.05 5.44 -21.70
C ALA A 290 -0.93 6.14 -22.67
N LYS A 291 -1.74 5.38 -23.42
CA LYS A 291 -2.68 5.89 -24.42
C LYS A 291 -4.10 6.04 -23.88
N GLY A 292 -4.40 5.44 -22.73
CA GLY A 292 -5.73 5.44 -22.14
C GLY A 292 -6.04 4.16 -21.41
N ILE A 293 -7.32 3.80 -21.34
CA ILE A 293 -7.82 2.65 -20.58
C ILE A 293 -8.63 1.75 -21.49
N ALA A 294 -8.30 0.47 -21.50
CA ALA A 294 -9.11 -0.58 -22.08
C ALA A 294 -9.95 -1.25 -21.01
N ILE A 295 -11.26 -1.29 -21.18
CA ILE A 295 -12.25 -1.86 -20.26
C ILE A 295 -12.73 -3.18 -20.85
N TYR A 296 -12.52 -4.26 -20.12
CA TYR A 296 -12.98 -5.59 -20.48
C TYR A 296 -13.97 -6.11 -19.46
N GLN A 297 -14.94 -6.88 -19.91
CA GLN A 297 -15.80 -7.67 -19.05
C GLN A 297 -15.02 -8.92 -18.57
N LEU A 298 -15.14 -9.22 -17.26
CA LEU A 298 -14.55 -10.39 -16.59
C LEU A 298 -15.44 -11.62 -16.74
#